data_7ce2f6adbd56899a9b9282cb54b41485
#
_entry.id   7ce2f6adbd56899a9b9282cb54b41485
#
_cell.length_a   1.000
_cell.length_b   1.000
_cell.length_c   1.000
_cell.angle_alpha   90.00
_cell.angle_beta   90.00
_cell.angle_gamma   90.00
#
_symmetry.space_group_name_H-M   'P 1'
#
loop_
_entity.id
_entity.type
_entity.pdbx_description
1 polymer ?
#
loop_
_entity_poly.entity_id
_entity_poly.type
_entity_poly.pdbx_seq_one_letter_code
_entity_poly.pdbx_strand_id
1 'polypeptide(L)'
;MSKFGKKKKGLPAVNTAALPDIVFMLLFFFMVTTTMRETDLLLKSPKLPNATEVKKLEHKSLVSTIYVGKAKPEDQAKFGSGDKIQLNDKLATVGDIASFIYSEQEKHNPEEIPYMTTSIKSDIKCGVGTIHDIRVELRDINALKISYSTRKGDLRENTK
;
A
#
# COMPACT_ATOMS: atom_id res chain seq x y z
N MET A 1 29.16 71.82 31.60
CA MET A 1 29.22 70.46 32.03
C MET A 1 28.20 69.68 31.20
N SER A 2 28.66 69.00 30.17
CA SER A 2 27.82 68.26 29.22
C SER A 2 27.66 66.81 29.71
N LYS A 3 26.40 66.35 30.04
CA LYS A 3 26.08 64.98 30.37
C LYS A 3 25.62 64.27 29.10
N PHE A 4 26.52 63.55 28.48
CA PHE A 4 26.19 62.61 27.42
C PHE A 4 25.43 61.37 28.03
N GLY A 5 24.12 61.37 27.93
CA GLY A 5 23.31 60.22 28.24
C GLY A 5 23.47 59.15 27.13
N LYS A 6 24.18 58.05 27.42
CA LYS A 6 24.21 56.86 26.53
C LYS A 6 22.78 56.28 26.38
N LYS A 7 22.18 56.47 25.21
CA LYS A 7 20.97 55.72 24.84
C LYS A 7 21.30 54.22 24.79
N LYS A 8 20.76 53.45 25.70
CA LYS A 8 20.77 51.99 25.61
C LYS A 8 19.99 51.60 24.35
N LYS A 9 20.67 51.11 23.32
CA LYS A 9 20.04 50.46 22.19
C LYS A 9 19.34 49.21 22.76
N GLY A 10 18.01 49.19 22.80
CA GLY A 10 17.24 48.04 23.06
C GLY A 10 17.54 46.97 22.00
N LEU A 11 17.74 45.74 22.41
CA LEU A 11 17.88 44.60 21.50
C LEU A 11 16.68 44.58 20.55
N PRO A 12 16.90 44.40 19.24
CA PRO A 12 15.81 44.31 18.30
C PRO A 12 14.85 43.17 18.76
N ALA A 13 13.57 43.47 18.83
CA ALA A 13 12.58 42.48 19.15
C ALA A 13 12.69 41.35 18.11
N VAL A 14 13.02 40.13 18.56
CA VAL A 14 13.04 38.95 17.70
C VAL A 14 11.62 38.72 17.19
N ASN A 15 11.44 38.77 15.89
CA ASN A 15 10.14 38.52 15.29
C ASN A 15 9.78 37.02 15.43
N THR A 16 9.12 36.67 16.53
CA THR A 16 8.72 35.30 16.84
C THR A 16 7.53 34.82 15.99
N ALA A 17 6.94 35.71 15.19
CA ALA A 17 5.80 35.36 14.34
C ALA A 17 6.18 34.41 13.17
N ALA A 18 7.45 34.35 12.77
CA ALA A 18 7.91 33.44 11.72
C ALA A 18 8.14 32.00 12.22
N LEU A 19 8.36 31.81 13.53
CA LEU A 19 8.62 30.49 14.12
C LEU A 19 7.46 29.50 13.97
N PRO A 20 6.19 29.90 14.27
CA PRO A 20 5.03 29.01 14.09
C PRO A 20 4.83 28.60 12.63
N ASP A 21 5.11 29.48 11.67
CA ASP A 21 4.95 29.22 10.25
C ASP A 21 5.96 28.18 9.75
N ILE A 22 7.21 28.29 10.16
CA ILE A 22 8.25 27.31 9.83
C ILE A 22 7.92 25.94 10.42
N VAL A 23 7.48 25.89 11.68
CA VAL A 23 7.08 24.64 12.34
C VAL A 23 5.85 24.02 11.64
N PHE A 24 4.86 24.85 11.27
CA PHE A 24 3.68 24.39 10.56
C PHE A 24 4.03 23.83 9.17
N MET A 25 4.86 24.51 8.41
CA MET A 25 5.34 24.06 7.10
C MET A 25 6.14 22.76 7.22
N LEU A 26 6.98 22.63 8.25
CA LEU A 26 7.74 21.41 8.52
C LEU A 26 6.81 20.23 8.86
N LEU A 27 5.83 20.45 9.73
CA LEU A 27 4.83 19.44 10.09
C LEU A 27 3.98 19.03 8.88
N PHE A 28 3.57 20.00 8.06
CA PHE A 28 2.85 19.74 6.81
C PHE A 28 3.70 18.92 5.84
N PHE A 29 4.96 19.28 5.66
CA PHE A 29 5.90 18.55 4.82
C PHE A 29 6.07 17.09 5.30
N PHE A 30 6.28 16.87 6.58
CA PHE A 30 6.37 15.52 7.13
C PHE A 30 5.05 14.76 7.00
N MET A 31 3.91 15.41 7.20
CA MET A 31 2.59 14.79 7.00
C MET A 31 2.42 14.31 5.56
N VAL A 32 2.76 15.13 4.57
CA VAL A 32 2.65 14.77 3.15
C VAL A 32 3.65 13.66 2.78
N THR A 33 4.89 13.74 3.25
CA THR A 33 5.91 12.72 2.93
C THR A 33 5.63 11.37 3.60
N THR A 34 5.04 11.36 4.80
CA THR A 34 4.71 10.11 5.49
C THR A 34 3.45 9.41 4.96
N THR A 35 2.56 10.13 4.28
CA THR A 35 1.34 9.53 3.70
C THR A 35 1.58 8.83 2.36
N MET A 36 2.70 9.08 1.70
CA MET A 36 3.04 8.45 0.42
C MET A 36 3.89 7.19 0.61
N ARG A 37 3.35 6.20 1.28
CA ARG A 37 3.95 4.86 1.28
C ARG A 37 3.53 4.14 0.01
N GLU A 38 4.28 4.34 -1.05
CA GLU A 38 4.12 3.55 -2.27
C GLU A 38 4.75 2.18 -2.04
N THR A 39 3.96 1.13 -2.26
CA THR A 39 4.48 -0.25 -2.28
C THR A 39 5.31 -0.43 -3.54
N ASP A 40 6.60 -0.71 -3.39
CA ASP A 40 7.49 -1.00 -4.51
C ASP A 40 7.09 -2.33 -5.17
N LEU A 41 6.47 -2.24 -6.33
CA LEU A 41 6.10 -3.41 -7.10
C LEU A 41 7.34 -4.02 -7.76
N LEU A 42 7.75 -5.20 -7.30
CA LEU A 42 8.75 -6.05 -7.94
C LEU A 42 8.17 -6.79 -9.15
N LEU A 43 6.85 -6.94 -9.17
CA LEU A 43 6.12 -7.47 -10.29
C LEU A 43 5.94 -6.40 -11.37
N LYS A 44 5.83 -6.85 -12.62
CA LYS A 44 5.33 -6.00 -13.69
C LYS A 44 3.93 -5.51 -13.28
N SER A 45 3.67 -4.20 -13.40
CA SER A 45 2.37 -3.63 -13.03
C SER A 45 1.23 -4.47 -13.61
N PRO A 46 0.43 -5.15 -12.78
CA PRO A 46 -0.58 -6.08 -13.26
C PRO A 46 -1.67 -5.33 -14.02
N LYS A 47 -1.96 -5.80 -15.23
CA LYS A 47 -3.15 -5.36 -15.96
C LYS A 47 -4.35 -6.05 -15.34
N LEU A 48 -5.16 -5.30 -14.59
CA LEU A 48 -6.34 -5.84 -13.94
C LEU A 48 -7.36 -6.29 -14.97
N PRO A 49 -8.03 -7.44 -14.75
CA PRO A 49 -9.12 -7.90 -15.62
C PRO A 49 -10.32 -6.96 -15.55
N ASN A 50 -11.07 -6.87 -16.63
CA ASN A 50 -12.31 -6.10 -16.68
C ASN A 50 -13.46 -6.90 -16.05
N ALA A 51 -14.34 -6.18 -15.36
CA ALA A 51 -15.59 -6.72 -14.84
C ALA A 51 -16.75 -5.74 -15.09
N THR A 52 -17.93 -6.25 -15.28
CA THR A 52 -19.14 -5.46 -15.51
C THR A 52 -19.57 -4.69 -14.28
N GLU A 53 -19.44 -5.33 -13.10
CA GLU A 53 -19.76 -4.71 -11.82
C GLU A 53 -18.52 -4.63 -10.94
N VAL A 54 -18.22 -3.43 -10.48
CA VAL A 54 -17.10 -3.14 -9.58
C VAL A 54 -17.63 -2.38 -8.37
N LYS A 55 -17.45 -2.94 -7.18
CA LYS A 55 -17.75 -2.28 -5.91
C LYS A 55 -16.46 -1.76 -5.27
N LYS A 56 -16.49 -0.54 -4.75
CA LYS A 56 -15.38 -0.03 -3.94
C LYS A 56 -15.42 -0.68 -2.55
N LEU A 57 -14.24 -1.01 -2.04
CA LEU A 57 -14.10 -1.47 -0.67
C LEU A 57 -14.34 -0.28 0.28
N GLU A 58 -15.21 -0.47 1.28
CA GLU A 58 -15.64 0.56 2.21
C GLU A 58 -14.51 0.94 3.18
N HIS A 59 -13.79 -0.05 3.71
CA HIS A 59 -12.73 0.13 4.70
C HIS A 59 -11.36 -0.18 4.11
N LYS A 60 -10.74 0.81 3.47
CA LYS A 60 -9.43 0.65 2.83
C LYS A 60 -8.31 0.34 3.83
N SER A 61 -8.42 0.78 5.06
CA SER A 61 -7.45 0.51 6.13
C SER A 61 -7.41 -0.96 6.56
N LEU A 62 -8.50 -1.70 6.35
CA LEU A 62 -8.63 -3.12 6.69
C LEU A 62 -8.40 -4.05 5.49
N VAL A 63 -7.71 -3.55 4.46
CA VAL A 63 -7.47 -4.31 3.24
C VAL A 63 -6.01 -4.72 3.15
N SER A 64 -5.77 -6.02 3.26
CA SER A 64 -4.47 -6.62 2.94
C SER A 64 -4.41 -6.95 1.45
N THR A 65 -3.35 -6.53 0.75
CA THR A 65 -3.26 -6.71 -0.70
C THR A 65 -2.22 -7.76 -1.06
N ILE A 66 -2.63 -8.73 -1.88
CA ILE A 66 -1.78 -9.74 -2.51
C ILE A 66 -1.68 -9.41 -4.01
N TYR A 67 -0.47 -9.20 -4.50
CA TYR A 67 -0.22 -9.00 -5.92
C TYR A 67 0.20 -10.31 -6.57
N VAL A 68 -0.34 -10.59 -7.75
CA VAL A 68 -0.03 -11.80 -8.50
C VAL A 68 0.26 -11.43 -9.96
N GLY A 69 1.42 -11.85 -10.45
CA GLY A 69 1.81 -11.55 -11.82
C GLY A 69 3.22 -12.03 -12.13
N LYS A 70 3.72 -11.64 -13.28
CA LYS A 70 5.10 -11.95 -13.68
C LYS A 70 6.08 -10.94 -13.11
N ALA A 71 7.28 -11.40 -12.77
CA ALA A 71 8.38 -10.51 -12.39
C ALA A 71 8.69 -9.49 -13.48
N LYS A 72 9.26 -8.34 -13.12
CA LYS A 72 9.78 -7.38 -14.08
C LYS A 72 10.81 -8.04 -15.00
N PRO A 73 10.95 -7.62 -16.27
CA PRO A 73 11.89 -8.23 -17.22
C PRO A 73 13.32 -8.29 -16.70
N GLU A 74 13.72 -7.29 -15.93
CA GLU A 74 15.06 -7.19 -15.32
C GLU A 74 15.30 -8.26 -14.25
N ASP A 75 14.23 -8.66 -13.56
CA ASP A 75 14.27 -9.61 -12.45
C ASP A 75 13.87 -11.04 -12.84
N GLN A 76 13.37 -11.24 -14.08
CA GLN A 76 12.98 -12.58 -14.55
C GLN A 76 14.15 -13.56 -14.60
N ALA A 77 15.38 -13.08 -14.81
CA ALA A 77 16.58 -13.91 -14.77
C ALA A 77 16.84 -14.49 -13.36
N LYS A 78 16.44 -13.77 -12.31
CA LYS A 78 16.61 -14.17 -10.91
C LYS A 78 15.46 -15.03 -10.40
N PHE A 79 14.23 -14.65 -10.74
CA PHE A 79 13.02 -15.21 -10.17
C PHE A 79 12.25 -16.16 -11.09
N GLY A 80 12.66 -16.26 -12.37
CA GLY A 80 11.99 -17.07 -13.37
C GLY A 80 10.80 -16.38 -14.04
N SER A 81 10.28 -16.98 -15.10
CA SER A 81 9.23 -16.42 -15.96
C SER A 81 7.81 -16.78 -15.54
N GLY A 82 7.64 -17.60 -14.48
CA GLY A 82 6.33 -18.01 -13.96
C GLY A 82 5.64 -16.90 -13.17
N ASP A 83 4.37 -17.14 -12.85
CA ASP A 83 3.61 -16.26 -11.98
C ASP A 83 4.23 -16.24 -10.58
N LYS A 84 4.34 -15.05 -10.02
CA LYS A 84 4.89 -14.79 -8.69
C LYS A 84 3.88 -14.08 -7.83
N ILE A 85 3.97 -14.32 -6.54
CA ILE A 85 3.16 -13.65 -5.53
C ILE A 85 4.04 -12.59 -4.87
N GLN A 86 3.51 -11.41 -4.68
CA GLN A 86 4.15 -10.36 -3.89
C GLN A 86 3.25 -9.97 -2.73
N LEU A 87 3.80 -10.02 -1.53
CA LEU A 87 3.19 -9.60 -0.28
C LEU A 87 3.96 -8.37 0.21
N ASN A 88 3.26 -7.22 0.31
CA ASN A 88 3.91 -5.93 0.53
C ASN A 88 5.05 -5.68 -0.48
N ASP A 89 6.30 -5.54 -0.01
CA ASP A 89 7.47 -5.21 -0.83
C ASP A 89 8.36 -6.44 -1.13
N LYS A 90 7.87 -7.67 -0.89
CA LYS A 90 8.65 -8.89 -1.05
C LYS A 90 7.95 -9.92 -1.92
N LEU A 91 8.72 -10.62 -2.76
CA LEU A 91 8.24 -11.82 -3.42
C LEU A 91 8.10 -12.93 -2.38
N ALA A 92 7.02 -13.69 -2.51
CA ALA A 92 6.63 -14.71 -1.56
C ALA A 92 6.11 -15.96 -2.28
N THR A 93 5.99 -17.04 -1.52
CA THR A 93 5.34 -18.28 -1.93
C THR A 93 3.92 -18.36 -1.38
N VAL A 94 3.15 -19.36 -1.83
CA VAL A 94 1.79 -19.59 -1.31
C VAL A 94 1.83 -19.83 0.21
N GLY A 95 2.80 -20.60 0.71
CA GLY A 95 2.94 -20.89 2.14
C GLY A 95 3.24 -19.67 3.03
N ASP A 96 3.76 -18.58 2.45
CA ASP A 96 4.05 -17.35 3.21
C ASP A 96 2.79 -16.49 3.44
N ILE A 97 1.69 -16.81 2.77
CA ILE A 97 0.43 -16.06 2.88
C ILE A 97 -0.13 -16.12 4.29
N ALA A 98 -0.06 -17.30 4.93
CA ALA A 98 -0.55 -17.47 6.30
C ALA A 98 0.16 -16.53 7.27
N SER A 99 1.49 -16.53 7.27
CA SER A 99 2.28 -15.66 8.14
C SER A 99 2.05 -14.18 7.85
N PHE A 100 1.87 -13.82 6.57
CA PHE A 100 1.54 -12.46 6.16
C PHE A 100 0.19 -12.01 6.73
N ILE A 101 -0.87 -12.81 6.56
CA ILE A 101 -2.21 -12.47 7.06
C ILE A 101 -2.22 -12.34 8.59
N TYR A 102 -1.55 -13.25 9.32
CA TYR A 102 -1.43 -13.14 10.77
C TYR A 102 -0.70 -11.86 11.19
N SER A 103 0.38 -11.50 10.51
CA SER A 103 1.10 -10.26 10.80
C SER A 103 0.28 -8.99 10.50
N GLU A 104 -0.62 -9.04 9.52
CA GLU A 104 -1.56 -7.95 9.27
C GLU A 104 -2.67 -7.89 10.33
N GLN A 105 -3.18 -9.03 10.79
CA GLN A 105 -4.16 -9.11 11.88
C GLN A 105 -3.62 -8.55 13.19
N GLU A 106 -2.34 -8.80 13.52
CA GLU A 106 -1.69 -8.28 14.74
C GLU A 106 -1.62 -6.75 14.79
N LYS A 107 -1.69 -6.06 13.65
CA LYS A 107 -1.67 -4.59 13.57
C LYS A 107 -3.03 -3.96 13.86
N HIS A 108 -4.08 -4.76 13.90
CA HIS A 108 -5.47 -4.32 14.06
C HIS A 108 -6.08 -4.82 15.36
N ASN A 109 -7.13 -4.13 15.81
CA ASN A 109 -7.87 -4.55 16.98
C ASN A 109 -8.63 -5.86 16.72
N PRO A 110 -8.80 -6.74 17.73
CA PRO A 110 -9.52 -8.01 17.58
C PRO A 110 -10.94 -7.85 17.03
N GLU A 111 -11.60 -6.72 17.32
CA GLU A 111 -12.95 -6.40 16.83
C GLU A 111 -12.98 -6.09 15.32
N GLU A 112 -11.85 -5.66 14.75
CA GLU A 112 -11.71 -5.31 13.33
C GLU A 112 -11.34 -6.51 12.47
N ILE A 113 -10.74 -7.55 13.05
CA ILE A 113 -10.29 -8.75 12.32
C ILE A 113 -11.41 -9.38 11.46
N PRO A 114 -12.66 -9.53 11.92
CA PRO A 114 -13.74 -10.08 11.11
C PRO A 114 -14.12 -9.24 9.90
N TYR A 115 -13.75 -7.96 9.89
CA TYR A 115 -14.02 -7.03 8.80
C TYR A 115 -12.85 -6.91 7.82
N MET A 116 -11.70 -7.46 8.14
CA MET A 116 -10.54 -7.47 7.23
C MET A 116 -10.87 -8.16 5.93
N THR A 117 -10.40 -7.60 4.84
CA THR A 117 -10.61 -8.11 3.49
C THR A 117 -9.28 -8.31 2.80
N THR A 118 -9.05 -9.49 2.24
CA THR A 118 -7.88 -9.77 1.41
C THR A 118 -8.18 -9.43 -0.04
N SER A 119 -7.49 -8.45 -0.58
CA SER A 119 -7.64 -8.03 -1.98
C SER A 119 -6.57 -8.68 -2.85
N ILE A 120 -6.99 -9.48 -3.82
CA ILE A 120 -6.12 -10.12 -4.80
C ILE A 120 -6.06 -9.23 -6.05
N LYS A 121 -4.89 -8.72 -6.37
CA LYS A 121 -4.59 -7.95 -7.59
C LYS A 121 -3.80 -8.83 -8.54
N SER A 122 -4.49 -9.51 -9.45
CA SER A 122 -3.88 -10.39 -10.43
C SER A 122 -3.75 -9.74 -11.80
N ASP A 123 -2.72 -10.11 -12.54
CA ASP A 123 -2.61 -9.80 -13.97
C ASP A 123 -3.64 -10.63 -14.75
N ILE A 124 -4.20 -10.05 -15.82
CA ILE A 124 -5.16 -10.73 -16.70
C ILE A 124 -4.59 -12.02 -17.32
N LYS A 125 -3.26 -12.11 -17.47
CA LYS A 125 -2.56 -13.28 -18.02
C LYS A 125 -2.05 -14.24 -16.95
N CYS A 126 -2.45 -14.04 -15.70
CA CYS A 126 -2.07 -14.92 -14.59
C CYS A 126 -2.78 -16.26 -14.70
N GLY A 127 -2.07 -17.34 -14.36
CA GLY A 127 -2.64 -18.69 -14.31
C GLY A 127 -3.71 -18.83 -13.23
N VAL A 128 -4.82 -19.43 -13.58
CA VAL A 128 -5.93 -19.68 -12.63
C VAL A 128 -5.50 -20.60 -11.49
N GLY A 129 -4.55 -21.51 -11.72
CA GLY A 129 -3.99 -22.40 -10.69
C GLY A 129 -3.38 -21.61 -9.53
N THR A 130 -2.54 -20.63 -9.80
CA THR A 130 -1.92 -19.78 -8.77
C THR A 130 -2.97 -19.05 -7.92
N ILE A 131 -4.05 -18.55 -8.56
CA ILE A 131 -5.17 -17.91 -7.84
C ILE A 131 -5.91 -18.91 -6.98
N HIS A 132 -6.08 -20.13 -7.49
CA HIS A 132 -6.74 -21.21 -6.75
C HIS A 132 -5.95 -21.58 -5.50
N ASP A 133 -4.64 -21.76 -5.62
CA ASP A 133 -3.75 -22.11 -4.50
C ASP A 133 -3.78 -21.02 -3.41
N ILE A 134 -3.74 -19.74 -3.81
CA ILE A 134 -3.90 -18.61 -2.88
C ILE A 134 -5.24 -18.69 -2.14
N ARG A 135 -6.33 -19.02 -2.84
CA ARG A 135 -7.65 -19.14 -2.22
C ARG A 135 -7.74 -20.29 -1.24
N VAL A 136 -7.12 -21.41 -1.56
CA VAL A 136 -7.05 -22.58 -0.67
C VAL A 136 -6.35 -22.21 0.62
N GLU A 137 -5.17 -21.57 0.52
CA GLU A 137 -4.41 -21.12 1.68
C GLU A 137 -5.19 -20.10 2.54
N LEU A 138 -5.82 -19.10 1.91
CA LEU A 138 -6.67 -18.14 2.62
C LEU A 138 -7.87 -18.80 3.33
N ARG A 139 -8.45 -19.82 2.73
CA ARG A 139 -9.53 -20.59 3.35
C ARG A 139 -9.05 -21.38 4.56
N ASP A 140 -7.88 -22.00 4.46
CA ASP A 140 -7.33 -22.86 5.50
C ASP A 140 -6.97 -22.06 6.77
N ILE A 141 -6.62 -20.77 6.60
CA ILE A 141 -6.40 -19.83 7.71
C ILE A 141 -7.66 -19.01 8.08
N ASN A 142 -8.82 -19.40 7.56
CA ASN A 142 -10.11 -18.75 7.83
C ASN A 142 -10.19 -17.26 7.42
N ALA A 143 -9.37 -16.81 6.47
CA ALA A 143 -9.42 -15.47 5.87
C ALA A 143 -10.42 -15.44 4.71
N LEU A 144 -11.72 -15.57 5.01
CA LEU A 144 -12.78 -15.87 4.02
C LEU A 144 -13.22 -14.65 3.22
N LYS A 145 -12.96 -13.42 3.69
CA LYS A 145 -13.32 -12.21 2.95
C LYS A 145 -12.29 -11.90 1.89
N ILE A 146 -12.54 -12.36 0.68
CA ILE A 146 -11.66 -12.18 -0.48
C ILE A 146 -12.33 -11.22 -1.47
N SER A 147 -11.57 -10.24 -1.94
CA SER A 147 -11.97 -9.32 -3.00
C SER A 147 -11.00 -9.40 -4.17
N TYR A 148 -11.50 -9.45 -5.39
CA TYR A 148 -10.67 -9.37 -6.59
C TYR A 148 -10.66 -7.94 -7.11
N SER A 149 -9.47 -7.38 -7.29
CA SER A 149 -9.34 -6.06 -7.91
C SER A 149 -9.53 -6.18 -9.41
N THR A 150 -10.53 -5.47 -9.91
CA THR A 150 -10.90 -5.47 -11.32
C THR A 150 -11.08 -4.04 -11.82
N ARG A 151 -11.06 -3.86 -13.13
CA ARG A 151 -11.39 -2.61 -13.80
C ARG A 151 -12.82 -2.68 -14.35
N LYS A 152 -13.56 -1.60 -14.29
CA LYS A 152 -14.88 -1.55 -14.94
C LYS A 152 -14.70 -1.53 -16.46
N GLY A 153 -15.26 -2.50 -17.16
CA GLY A 153 -15.13 -2.64 -18.60
C GLY A 153 -15.86 -3.88 -19.14
N ASP A 154 -15.75 -4.08 -20.44
CA ASP A 154 -16.34 -5.26 -21.11
C ASP A 154 -15.47 -6.49 -20.87
N LEU A 155 -16.10 -7.60 -20.51
CA LEU A 155 -15.44 -8.91 -20.31
C LEU A 155 -14.77 -9.42 -21.60
N ARG A 156 -15.28 -9.07 -22.77
CA ARG A 156 -14.72 -9.49 -24.07
C ARG A 156 -13.32 -8.95 -24.32
N GLU A 157 -12.95 -7.86 -23.67
CA GLU A 157 -11.60 -7.28 -23.79
C GLU A 157 -10.55 -8.08 -23.02
N ASN A 158 -10.94 -8.96 -22.11
CA ASN A 158 -10.04 -9.81 -21.33
C ASN A 158 -9.38 -10.91 -22.17
N THR A 159 -9.94 -11.25 -23.31
CA THR A 159 -9.49 -12.34 -24.19
C THR A 159 -8.67 -11.86 -25.40
N LYS A 160 -8.48 -10.56 -25.54
CA LYS A 160 -7.59 -9.94 -26.52
C LYS A 160 -6.21 -9.67 -25.88
#